data_6271e30fb5903aa03f93f0581af0fdbc
#
_entry.id   6271e30fb5903aa03f93f0581af0fdbc
#
_cell.length_a   1.000
_cell.length_b   1.000
_cell.length_c   1.000
_cell.angle_alpha   90.00
_cell.angle_beta   90.00
_cell.angle_gamma   90.00
#
_symmetry.space_group_name_H-M   'P 1'
#
loop_
_entity.id
_entity.type
_entity.pdbx_description
1 polymer ?
#
loop_
_entity_poly.entity_id
_entity_poly.type
_entity_poly.pdbx_seq_one_letter_code
_entity_poly.pdbx_strand_id
1 'polypeptide(L)'
;MPELMNRPAQDVGLTEEGTAQFDRDGFLVLRGLFSPDEAAAIRDAFMAENVDGPVPGLSSIGEGVTDPADPLAFYPRMMNPHSQPGRAVGRIAREFLLDARLEPVLTGLLGEEPVGVQTMFYFKPAGARGQELHQDNFYLRVKPGTCLAAWLAVDDVDAGNGGMKVVPGSHREEVACPQKADAAVSFTTDYVPVPEGMEAVHCEMKAGDVLFFNGSLIHGSTPNTSADRFRRSLIAHYVPRHSQELSPWYRSPLTFDGVVVEIAEATGGGPCGAASAAMGPH
;
A
#
# COMPACT_ATOMS: atom_id res chain seq x y z
N MET A 1 -12.87 20.48 12.97
CA MET A 1 -13.24 19.70 11.79
C MET A 1 -14.03 18.52 12.30
N PRO A 2 -15.15 18.10 11.68
CA PRO A 2 -15.82 16.87 12.05
C PRO A 2 -14.84 15.72 11.83
N GLU A 3 -14.86 14.74 12.73
CA GLU A 3 -14.15 13.47 12.56
C GLU A 3 -14.58 12.85 11.23
N LEU A 4 -13.68 12.82 10.26
CA LEU A 4 -13.95 12.41 8.87
C LEU A 4 -14.33 10.93 8.74
N MET A 5 -14.06 10.12 9.77
CA MET A 5 -14.23 8.67 9.76
C MET A 5 -15.14 8.13 10.88
N ASN A 6 -16.10 8.92 11.35
CA ASN A 6 -16.99 8.50 12.44
C ASN A 6 -18.30 7.88 11.92
N ARG A 7 -18.19 6.84 11.08
CA ARG A 7 -19.33 5.97 10.77
C ARG A 7 -19.24 4.71 11.62
N PRO A 8 -20.37 4.29 12.27
CA PRO A 8 -20.40 2.95 12.84
C PRO A 8 -20.12 1.93 11.73
N ALA A 9 -19.30 0.93 12.02
CA ALA A 9 -19.05 -0.18 11.14
C ALA A 9 -20.40 -0.72 10.64
N GLN A 10 -20.76 -0.41 9.39
CA GLN A 10 -21.82 -1.16 8.75
C GLN A 10 -21.28 -2.58 8.59
N ASP A 11 -22.15 -3.60 8.62
CA ASP A 11 -21.85 -5.03 8.51
C ASP A 11 -21.12 -5.41 7.19
N VAL A 12 -20.04 -4.72 6.85
CA VAL A 12 -19.11 -5.09 5.79
C VAL A 12 -17.98 -5.87 6.44
N GLY A 13 -18.38 -7.01 7.03
CA GLY A 13 -17.43 -7.93 7.64
C GLY A 13 -16.79 -8.85 6.60
N LEU A 14 -15.64 -9.40 6.95
CA LEU A 14 -15.04 -10.50 6.22
C LEU A 14 -16.00 -11.70 6.25
N THR A 15 -16.43 -12.19 5.08
CA THR A 15 -17.27 -13.37 4.94
C THR A 15 -16.41 -14.65 4.82
N GLU A 16 -16.98 -15.81 5.07
CA GLU A 16 -16.30 -17.10 4.82
C GLU A 16 -15.82 -17.21 3.37
N GLU A 17 -16.64 -16.75 2.40
CA GLU A 17 -16.25 -16.72 0.99
C GLU A 17 -15.08 -15.77 0.74
N GLY A 18 -15.06 -14.59 1.35
CA GLY A 18 -13.97 -13.63 1.27
C GLY A 18 -12.67 -14.18 1.87
N THR A 19 -12.74 -14.87 3.00
CA THR A 19 -11.59 -15.57 3.59
C THR A 19 -11.07 -16.66 2.65
N ALA A 20 -11.96 -17.49 2.12
CA ALA A 20 -11.60 -18.55 1.16
C ALA A 20 -10.99 -17.98 -0.14
N GLN A 21 -11.49 -16.84 -0.61
CA GLN A 21 -10.90 -16.12 -1.74
C GLN A 21 -9.50 -15.63 -1.41
N PHE A 22 -9.33 -14.96 -0.27
CA PHE A 22 -8.01 -14.45 0.16
C PHE A 22 -6.99 -15.59 0.32
N ASP A 23 -7.38 -16.70 0.92
CA ASP A 23 -6.53 -17.88 1.07
C ASP A 23 -6.14 -18.49 -0.28
N ARG A 24 -7.03 -18.46 -1.25
CA ARG A 24 -6.77 -19.01 -2.59
C ARG A 24 -5.95 -18.07 -3.46
N ASP A 25 -6.32 -16.78 -3.47
CA ASP A 25 -5.82 -15.81 -4.45
C ASP A 25 -4.77 -14.85 -3.87
N GLY A 26 -4.69 -14.70 -2.54
CA GLY A 26 -3.79 -13.79 -1.85
C GLY A 26 -4.30 -12.34 -1.80
N PHE A 27 -5.52 -12.07 -2.26
CA PHE A 27 -6.14 -10.76 -2.21
C PHE A 27 -7.67 -10.82 -2.12
N LEU A 28 -8.24 -9.72 -1.65
CA LEU A 28 -9.70 -9.53 -1.55
C LEU A 28 -10.03 -8.05 -1.76
N VAL A 29 -11.09 -7.75 -2.51
CA VAL A 29 -11.64 -6.38 -2.61
C VAL A 29 -12.94 -6.29 -1.83
N LEU A 30 -12.97 -5.47 -0.79
CA LEU A 30 -14.20 -5.10 -0.09
C LEU A 30 -14.75 -3.81 -0.71
N ARG A 31 -15.97 -3.92 -1.22
CA ARG A 31 -16.64 -2.84 -1.94
C ARG A 31 -17.30 -1.86 -0.98
N GLY A 32 -17.06 -0.56 -1.18
CA GLY A 32 -17.72 0.50 -0.43
C GLY A 32 -17.46 0.48 1.07
N LEU A 33 -16.31 -0.02 1.52
CA LEU A 33 -15.92 -0.01 2.94
C LEU A 33 -15.81 1.43 3.46
N PHE A 34 -15.40 2.35 2.61
CA PHE A 34 -15.47 3.79 2.80
C PHE A 34 -16.47 4.39 1.83
N SER A 35 -17.11 5.48 2.21
CA SER A 35 -18.01 6.21 1.31
C SER A 35 -17.22 7.02 0.27
N PRO A 36 -17.82 7.34 -0.87
CA PRO A 36 -17.21 8.26 -1.84
C PRO A 36 -16.88 9.65 -1.24
N ASP A 37 -17.65 10.12 -0.26
CA ASP A 37 -17.41 11.39 0.41
C ASP A 37 -16.16 11.33 1.32
N GLU A 38 -15.94 10.22 2.03
CA GLU A 38 -14.71 10.01 2.80
C GLU A 38 -13.49 9.94 1.87
N ALA A 39 -13.58 9.20 0.77
CA ALA A 39 -12.54 9.15 -0.25
C ALA A 39 -12.25 10.55 -0.84
N ALA A 40 -13.30 11.34 -1.13
CA ALA A 40 -13.16 12.71 -1.61
C ALA A 40 -12.48 13.63 -0.58
N ALA A 41 -12.83 13.52 0.70
CA ALA A 41 -12.20 14.30 1.76
C ALA A 41 -10.71 13.97 1.94
N ILE A 42 -10.33 12.68 1.85
CA ILE A 42 -8.93 12.24 1.83
C ILE A 42 -8.22 12.85 0.62
N ARG A 43 -8.80 12.71 -0.56
CA ARG A 43 -8.27 13.30 -1.81
C ARG A 43 -7.95 14.77 -1.64
N ASP A 44 -8.95 15.55 -1.20
CA ASP A 44 -8.84 17.00 -1.15
C ASP A 44 -7.80 17.46 -0.12
N ALA A 45 -7.67 16.76 1.00
CA ALA A 45 -6.63 17.04 1.99
C ALA A 45 -5.21 16.78 1.46
N PHE A 46 -4.98 15.64 0.78
CA PHE A 46 -3.66 15.33 0.22
C PHE A 46 -3.32 16.21 -0.99
N MET A 47 -4.32 16.60 -1.80
CA MET A 47 -4.11 17.56 -2.89
C MET A 47 -3.78 18.95 -2.35
N ALA A 48 -4.42 19.39 -1.26
CA ALA A 48 -4.10 20.65 -0.61
C ALA A 48 -2.70 20.65 0.03
N GLU A 49 -2.26 19.53 0.60
CA GLU A 49 -0.90 19.40 1.17
C GLU A 49 0.18 19.49 0.08
N ASN A 50 -0.11 18.97 -1.13
CA ASN A 50 0.84 18.97 -2.27
C ASN A 50 0.65 20.16 -3.22
N VAL A 51 -0.07 21.21 -2.84
CA VAL A 51 -0.46 22.30 -3.75
C VAL A 51 0.75 22.99 -4.38
N ASP A 52 1.85 23.12 -3.67
CA ASP A 52 3.11 23.72 -4.10
C ASP A 52 4.15 22.66 -4.55
N GLY A 53 3.74 21.40 -4.76
CA GLY A 53 4.62 20.29 -5.12
C GLY A 53 5.16 19.51 -3.92
N PRO A 54 6.35 18.91 -4.04
CA PRO A 54 6.89 18.00 -3.03
C PRO A 54 7.00 18.62 -1.63
N VAL A 55 6.53 17.89 -0.61
CA VAL A 55 6.50 18.32 0.79
C VAL A 55 7.72 17.76 1.53
N PRO A 56 8.62 18.61 2.07
CA PRO A 56 9.79 18.15 2.82
C PRO A 56 9.42 17.22 4.00
N GLY A 57 10.10 16.09 4.09
CA GLY A 57 9.90 15.09 5.15
C GLY A 57 8.66 14.20 4.98
N LEU A 58 7.86 14.39 3.91
CA LEU A 58 6.76 13.52 3.51
C LEU A 58 6.96 12.92 2.14
N SER A 59 7.32 13.77 1.16
CA SER A 59 7.45 13.34 -0.23
C SER A 59 8.68 12.48 -0.45
N SER A 60 8.50 11.38 -1.17
CA SER A 60 9.57 10.49 -1.61
C SER A 60 9.50 10.36 -3.13
N ILE A 61 10.46 11.00 -3.80
CA ILE A 61 10.62 10.87 -5.24
C ILE A 61 11.32 9.54 -5.51
N GLY A 62 10.72 8.69 -6.34
CA GLY A 62 11.31 7.40 -6.73
C GLY A 62 12.64 7.58 -7.46
N GLU A 63 13.59 6.66 -7.26
CA GLU A 63 14.91 6.71 -7.91
C GLU A 63 14.84 6.77 -9.45
N GLY A 64 13.77 6.22 -10.03
CA GLY A 64 13.52 6.28 -11.47
C GLY A 64 12.99 7.63 -11.96
N VAL A 65 12.68 8.59 -11.08
CA VAL A 65 12.15 9.93 -11.45
C VAL A 65 13.30 10.92 -11.46
N THR A 66 13.93 11.07 -12.60
CA THR A 66 15.12 11.94 -12.78
C THR A 66 14.82 13.19 -13.62
N ASP A 67 13.73 13.18 -14.39
CA ASP A 67 13.31 14.31 -15.21
C ASP A 67 12.35 15.21 -14.41
N PRO A 68 12.62 16.50 -14.25
CA PRO A 68 11.69 17.45 -13.63
C PRO A 68 10.34 17.58 -14.35
N ALA A 69 10.27 17.22 -15.63
CA ALA A 69 9.03 17.20 -16.41
C ALA A 69 8.19 15.95 -16.17
N ASP A 70 8.72 14.93 -15.48
CA ASP A 70 7.95 13.75 -15.08
C ASP A 70 6.83 14.17 -14.12
N PRO A 71 5.57 13.80 -14.39
CA PRO A 71 4.46 14.13 -13.48
C PRO A 71 4.70 13.71 -12.03
N LEU A 72 5.46 12.65 -11.80
CA LEU A 72 5.83 12.16 -10.45
C LEU A 72 6.88 13.03 -9.75
N ALA A 73 7.55 13.94 -10.46
CA ALA A 73 8.42 14.93 -9.83
C ALA A 73 7.62 15.99 -9.07
N PHE A 74 6.44 16.37 -9.57
CA PHE A 74 5.52 17.29 -8.89
C PHE A 74 4.56 16.58 -7.94
N TYR A 75 4.13 15.35 -8.27
CA TYR A 75 3.22 14.50 -7.48
C TYR A 75 3.92 13.22 -6.98
N PRO A 76 5.00 13.34 -6.18
CA PRO A 76 5.66 12.18 -5.61
C PRO A 76 4.77 11.52 -4.57
N ARG A 77 5.00 10.23 -4.32
CA ARG A 77 4.33 9.55 -3.21
C ARG A 77 4.69 10.21 -1.87
N MET A 78 3.75 10.19 -0.92
CA MET A 78 4.01 10.58 0.47
C MET A 78 4.21 9.34 1.32
N MET A 79 5.29 9.33 2.11
CA MET A 79 5.71 8.20 2.95
C MET A 79 5.45 8.48 4.42
N ASN A 80 4.83 7.51 5.09
CA ASN A 80 4.55 7.56 6.53
C ASN A 80 3.87 8.85 7.02
N PRO A 81 2.87 9.41 6.31
CA PRO A 81 2.19 10.61 6.78
C PRO A 81 1.63 10.45 8.19
N HIS A 82 1.17 9.25 8.61
CA HIS A 82 0.67 8.97 9.95
C HIS A 82 1.66 9.35 11.09
N SER A 83 2.95 9.40 10.80
CA SER A 83 3.99 9.79 11.77
C SER A 83 4.10 11.31 11.97
N GLN A 84 3.30 12.11 11.24
CA GLN A 84 3.31 13.58 11.31
C GLN A 84 1.96 14.15 11.81
N PRO A 85 1.59 13.94 13.08
CA PRO A 85 0.26 14.31 13.60
C PRO A 85 -0.02 15.81 13.59
N GLY A 86 1.00 16.64 13.42
CA GLY A 86 0.85 18.10 13.28
C GLY A 86 0.23 18.53 11.94
N ARG A 87 0.26 17.65 10.92
CA ARG A 87 -0.31 17.91 9.59
C ARG A 87 -1.71 17.33 9.47
N ALA A 88 -2.56 17.94 8.63
CA ALA A 88 -3.90 17.42 8.36
C ALA A 88 -3.84 16.01 7.77
N VAL A 89 -2.99 15.81 6.75
CA VAL A 89 -2.78 14.50 6.11
C VAL A 89 -2.19 13.46 7.07
N GLY A 90 -1.42 13.89 8.07
CA GLY A 90 -0.88 13.02 9.09
C GLY A 90 -1.96 12.45 10.01
N ARG A 91 -2.91 13.29 10.43
CA ARG A 91 -4.07 12.84 11.22
C ARG A 91 -4.96 11.90 10.41
N ILE A 92 -5.28 12.26 9.17
CA ILE A 92 -6.09 11.43 8.26
C ILE A 92 -5.44 10.06 8.03
N ALA A 93 -4.14 10.03 7.76
CA ALA A 93 -3.43 8.77 7.54
C ALA A 93 -3.38 7.91 8.82
N ARG A 94 -3.29 8.54 10.02
CA ARG A 94 -3.35 7.81 11.28
C ARG A 94 -4.76 7.30 11.57
N GLU A 95 -5.79 8.09 11.31
CA GLU A 95 -7.18 7.67 11.42
C GLU A 95 -7.46 6.48 10.50
N PHE A 96 -6.99 6.51 9.24
CA PHE A 96 -7.09 5.37 8.33
C PHE A 96 -6.33 4.14 8.83
N LEU A 97 -5.08 4.31 9.30
CA LEU A 97 -4.26 3.20 9.81
C LEU A 97 -4.94 2.46 10.97
N LEU A 98 -5.70 3.17 11.79
CA LEU A 98 -6.35 2.64 13.01
C LEU A 98 -7.89 2.62 12.88
N ASP A 99 -8.43 2.60 11.66
CA ASP A 99 -9.87 2.63 11.43
C ASP A 99 -10.51 1.30 11.88
N ALA A 100 -11.49 1.41 12.77
CA ALA A 100 -12.17 0.26 13.36
C ALA A 100 -12.85 -0.68 12.34
N ARG A 101 -13.08 -0.24 11.10
CA ARG A 101 -13.61 -1.08 10.01
C ARG A 101 -12.56 -2.02 9.44
N LEU A 102 -11.27 -1.64 9.50
CA LEU A 102 -10.16 -2.44 9.01
C LEU A 102 -9.77 -3.57 9.98
N GLU A 103 -9.84 -3.29 11.28
CA GLU A 103 -9.38 -4.22 12.32
C GLU A 103 -10.00 -5.63 12.22
N PRO A 104 -11.34 -5.80 12.15
CA PRO A 104 -11.93 -7.14 12.09
C PRO A 104 -11.60 -7.88 10.79
N VAL A 105 -11.46 -7.15 9.67
CA VAL A 105 -11.04 -7.74 8.40
C VAL A 105 -9.60 -8.23 8.49
N LEU A 106 -8.69 -7.38 8.95
CA LEU A 106 -7.27 -7.70 9.10
C LEU A 106 -7.06 -8.83 10.11
N THR A 107 -7.79 -8.81 11.24
CA THR A 107 -7.75 -9.90 12.24
C THR A 107 -8.19 -11.23 11.62
N GLY A 108 -9.26 -11.23 10.83
CA GLY A 108 -9.72 -12.45 10.15
C GLY A 108 -8.73 -12.96 9.11
N LEU A 109 -8.09 -12.06 8.35
CA LEU A 109 -7.12 -12.42 7.30
C LEU A 109 -5.74 -12.82 7.87
N LEU A 110 -5.32 -12.23 8.99
CA LEU A 110 -4.05 -12.57 9.66
C LEU A 110 -4.21 -13.76 10.62
N GLY A 111 -5.44 -14.01 11.10
CA GLY A 111 -5.71 -14.98 12.16
C GLY A 111 -5.34 -14.49 13.56
N GLU A 112 -4.97 -13.20 13.71
CA GLU A 112 -4.57 -12.59 14.98
C GLU A 112 -4.63 -11.05 14.91
N GLU A 113 -4.29 -10.39 16.02
CA GLU A 113 -4.26 -8.93 16.14
C GLU A 113 -3.31 -8.29 15.11
N PRO A 114 -3.81 -7.36 14.26
CA PRO A 114 -2.97 -6.60 13.34
C PRO A 114 -2.23 -5.46 14.03
N VAL A 115 -1.01 -5.18 13.59
CA VAL A 115 -0.19 -4.04 14.01
C VAL A 115 0.12 -3.17 12.79
N GLY A 116 -0.28 -1.92 12.81
CA GLY A 116 -0.03 -0.96 11.74
C GLY A 116 1.42 -0.49 11.72
N VAL A 117 2.09 -0.56 10.58
CA VAL A 117 3.53 -0.27 10.47
C VAL A 117 3.88 0.83 9.48
N GLN A 118 3.01 1.11 8.51
CA GLN A 118 3.27 2.09 7.45
C GLN A 118 1.99 2.67 6.90
N THR A 119 2.04 3.93 6.44
CA THR A 119 1.06 4.49 5.50
C THR A 119 1.76 5.15 4.33
N MET A 120 1.12 5.13 3.17
CA MET A 120 1.59 5.81 1.96
C MET A 120 0.41 6.44 1.23
N PHE A 121 0.66 7.56 0.57
CA PHE A 121 -0.29 8.14 -0.36
C PHE A 121 0.34 8.28 -1.75
N TYR A 122 -0.34 7.75 -2.76
CA TYR A 122 0.06 7.85 -4.16
C TYR A 122 -0.89 8.77 -4.92
N PHE A 123 -0.35 9.68 -5.71
CA PHE A 123 -1.12 10.59 -6.55
C PHE A 123 -1.40 10.02 -7.94
N LYS A 124 -0.43 9.45 -8.60
CA LYS A 124 -0.45 8.92 -9.97
C LYS A 124 -1.30 9.75 -10.95
N PRO A 125 -0.85 10.97 -11.33
CA PRO A 125 -1.52 11.81 -12.31
C PRO A 125 -1.49 11.18 -13.72
N ALA A 126 -2.23 11.77 -14.66
CA ALA A 126 -2.15 11.42 -16.08
C ALA A 126 -0.70 11.46 -16.57
N GLY A 127 -0.29 10.48 -17.37
CA GLY A 127 1.08 10.34 -17.89
C GLY A 127 2.09 9.76 -16.89
N ALA A 128 1.72 9.54 -15.63
CA ALA A 128 2.62 8.94 -14.66
C ALA A 128 2.92 7.48 -15.00
N ARG A 129 4.19 7.08 -14.83
CA ARG A 129 4.62 5.67 -14.97
C ARG A 129 3.99 4.77 -13.92
N GLY A 130 4.01 3.48 -14.17
CA GLY A 130 3.58 2.44 -13.25
C GLY A 130 4.61 2.15 -12.17
N GLN A 131 4.26 1.22 -11.31
CA GLN A 131 5.20 0.50 -10.47
C GLN A 131 5.20 -0.95 -10.94
N GLU A 132 6.35 -1.45 -11.38
CA GLU A 132 6.46 -2.83 -11.84
C GLU A 132 6.10 -3.83 -10.74
N LEU A 133 5.84 -5.07 -11.14
CA LEU A 133 5.45 -6.15 -10.24
C LEU A 133 6.54 -6.40 -9.20
N HIS A 134 6.13 -6.51 -7.94
CA HIS A 134 7.00 -6.69 -6.77
C HIS A 134 6.24 -7.40 -5.65
N GLN A 135 6.92 -7.68 -4.56
CA GLN A 135 6.35 -8.27 -3.34
C GLN A 135 6.72 -7.39 -2.15
N ASP A 136 5.73 -6.90 -1.40
CA ASP A 136 5.96 -5.97 -0.29
C ASP A 136 6.85 -6.56 0.80
N ASN A 137 6.70 -7.86 1.09
CA ASN A 137 7.48 -8.51 2.13
C ASN A 137 8.98 -8.60 1.80
N PHE A 138 9.38 -8.36 0.55
CA PHE A 138 10.79 -8.18 0.19
C PHE A 138 11.39 -6.97 0.93
N TYR A 139 10.62 -5.89 1.09
CA TYR A 139 11.03 -4.64 1.72
C TYR A 139 10.72 -4.62 3.22
N LEU A 140 9.53 -5.08 3.62
CA LEU A 140 9.10 -5.10 5.02
C LEU A 140 9.85 -6.15 5.85
N ARG A 141 10.18 -7.29 5.24
CA ARG A 141 10.98 -8.36 5.87
C ARG A 141 10.40 -8.87 7.19
N VAL A 142 9.08 -9.01 7.21
CA VAL A 142 8.35 -9.50 8.36
C VAL A 142 8.69 -10.97 8.63
N LYS A 143 9.03 -11.29 9.88
CA LYS A 143 9.26 -12.67 10.35
C LYS A 143 8.80 -12.85 11.80
N PRO A 144 8.18 -14.01 12.12
CA PRO A 144 7.55 -14.94 11.17
C PRO A 144 6.38 -14.28 10.46
N GLY A 145 5.90 -14.90 9.37
CA GLY A 145 4.75 -14.45 8.61
C GLY A 145 5.07 -13.47 7.50
N THR A 146 4.11 -12.63 7.16
CA THR A 146 4.17 -11.62 6.11
C THR A 146 3.35 -10.40 6.51
N CYS A 147 3.50 -9.29 5.78
CA CYS A 147 2.60 -8.15 5.95
C CYS A 147 1.29 -8.34 5.18
N LEU A 148 0.28 -7.55 5.55
CA LEU A 148 -0.92 -7.29 4.78
C LEU A 148 -0.99 -5.82 4.42
N ALA A 149 -1.44 -5.52 3.20
CA ALA A 149 -1.79 -4.17 2.79
C ALA A 149 -3.31 -3.97 2.81
N ALA A 150 -3.75 -2.80 3.26
CA ALA A 150 -5.07 -2.24 2.99
C ALA A 150 -4.89 -1.04 2.05
N TRP A 151 -5.31 -1.19 0.80
CA TRP A 151 -5.16 -0.22 -0.27
C TRP A 151 -6.52 0.41 -0.59
N LEU A 152 -6.77 1.63 -0.10
CA LEU A 152 -7.99 2.38 -0.33
C LEU A 152 -7.94 3.08 -1.70
N ALA A 153 -8.91 2.80 -2.54
CA ALA A 153 -9.16 3.54 -3.78
C ALA A 153 -9.74 4.92 -3.45
N VAL A 154 -8.96 5.97 -3.67
CA VAL A 154 -9.39 7.36 -3.47
C VAL A 154 -10.10 7.91 -4.71
N ASP A 155 -9.79 7.39 -5.87
CA ASP A 155 -10.48 7.58 -7.14
C ASP A 155 -11.04 6.26 -7.66
N ASP A 156 -11.91 6.30 -8.67
CA ASP A 156 -12.24 5.12 -9.48
C ASP A 156 -10.96 4.61 -10.16
N VAL A 157 -10.77 3.30 -10.14
CA VAL A 157 -9.55 2.61 -10.58
C VAL A 157 -9.88 1.64 -11.70
N ASP A 158 -9.20 1.79 -12.82
CA ASP A 158 -9.24 0.89 -13.96
C ASP A 158 -7.86 0.77 -14.65
N ALA A 159 -7.77 -0.06 -15.69
CA ALA A 159 -6.53 -0.24 -16.44
C ALA A 159 -6.02 1.05 -17.09
N GLY A 160 -6.92 1.96 -17.49
CA GLY A 160 -6.59 3.19 -18.21
C GLY A 160 -5.96 4.27 -17.34
N ASN A 161 -6.32 4.34 -16.05
CA ASN A 161 -5.74 5.34 -15.14
C ASN A 161 -4.62 4.80 -14.25
N GLY A 162 -4.01 3.67 -14.62
CA GLY A 162 -2.88 3.11 -13.91
C GLY A 162 -3.27 2.26 -12.70
N GLY A 163 -4.32 1.47 -12.87
CA GLY A 163 -4.87 0.57 -11.85
C GLY A 163 -3.90 -0.52 -11.38
N MET A 164 -4.26 -1.10 -10.26
CA MET A 164 -3.52 -2.21 -9.66
C MET A 164 -3.62 -3.47 -10.50
N LYS A 165 -2.50 -4.20 -10.57
CA LYS A 165 -2.43 -5.58 -11.08
C LYS A 165 -1.95 -6.49 -9.96
N VAL A 166 -2.53 -7.67 -9.88
CA VAL A 166 -2.14 -8.73 -8.95
C VAL A 166 -1.94 -10.04 -9.71
N VAL A 167 -1.10 -10.92 -9.19
CA VAL A 167 -0.93 -12.28 -9.72
C VAL A 167 -1.59 -13.24 -8.73
N PRO A 168 -2.85 -13.68 -8.95
CA PRO A 168 -3.58 -14.53 -8.02
C PRO A 168 -2.82 -15.82 -7.68
N GLY A 169 -2.74 -16.16 -6.39
CA GLY A 169 -2.07 -17.36 -5.90
C GLY A 169 -0.56 -17.24 -5.72
N SER A 170 0.08 -16.19 -6.25
CA SER A 170 1.54 -16.00 -6.17
C SER A 170 2.07 -15.76 -4.76
N HIS A 171 1.22 -15.43 -3.80
CA HIS A 171 1.59 -15.29 -2.39
C HIS A 171 2.05 -16.59 -1.71
N ARG A 172 1.81 -17.74 -2.36
CA ARG A 172 2.27 -19.06 -1.91
C ARG A 172 3.67 -19.39 -2.37
N GLU A 173 4.18 -18.64 -3.34
CA GLU A 173 5.54 -18.76 -3.79
C GLU A 173 6.50 -18.05 -2.82
N GLU A 174 7.76 -18.42 -2.85
CA GLU A 174 8.77 -17.72 -2.07
C GLU A 174 8.92 -16.27 -2.55
N VAL A 175 9.31 -15.40 -1.62
CA VAL A 175 9.63 -14.01 -1.96
C VAL A 175 10.84 -14.01 -2.88
N ALA A 176 10.65 -13.56 -4.11
CA ALA A 176 11.67 -13.58 -5.15
C ALA A 176 12.72 -12.47 -4.98
N CYS A 177 13.93 -12.74 -5.47
CA CYS A 177 14.92 -11.68 -5.67
C CYS A 177 14.52 -10.86 -6.91
N PRO A 178 14.29 -9.53 -6.79
CA PRO A 178 13.88 -8.71 -7.92
C PRO A 178 14.93 -8.63 -9.01
N GLN A 179 14.45 -8.48 -10.23
CA GLN A 179 15.24 -8.10 -11.40
C GLN A 179 15.14 -6.57 -11.58
N LYS A 180 15.89 -6.04 -12.54
CA LYS A 180 15.82 -4.62 -12.90
C LYS A 180 14.54 -4.32 -13.69
N ALA A 181 13.78 -3.34 -13.22
CA ALA A 181 12.59 -2.86 -13.90
C ALA A 181 12.93 -2.06 -15.18
N ASP A 182 11.98 -2.01 -16.11
CA ASP A 182 12.03 -1.12 -17.26
C ASP A 182 11.70 0.32 -16.84
N ALA A 183 12.71 1.19 -16.89
CA ALA A 183 12.55 2.60 -16.53
C ALA A 183 11.58 3.39 -17.45
N ALA A 184 11.22 2.85 -18.62
CA ALA A 184 10.24 3.50 -19.49
C ALA A 184 8.81 3.38 -18.95
N VAL A 185 8.51 2.33 -18.20
CA VAL A 185 7.17 2.03 -17.68
C VAL A 185 7.07 2.07 -16.16
N SER A 186 8.20 2.02 -15.43
CA SER A 186 8.27 2.00 -13.98
C SER A 186 9.01 3.20 -13.41
N PHE A 187 8.49 3.74 -12.30
CA PHE A 187 9.19 4.75 -11.50
C PHE A 187 10.06 4.12 -10.39
N THR A 188 9.97 2.80 -10.21
CA THR A 188 10.82 2.02 -9.29
C THR A 188 11.81 1.17 -10.10
N THR A 189 12.84 0.67 -9.41
CA THR A 189 13.96 -0.06 -10.04
C THR A 189 13.79 -1.58 -10.03
N ASP A 190 12.84 -2.08 -9.27
CA ASP A 190 12.64 -3.50 -8.99
C ASP A 190 11.48 -4.09 -9.80
N TYR A 191 11.67 -5.33 -10.27
CA TYR A 191 10.69 -6.11 -11.00
C TYR A 191 10.75 -7.58 -10.61
N VAL A 192 9.61 -8.18 -10.29
CA VAL A 192 9.46 -9.63 -10.09
C VAL A 192 8.66 -10.19 -11.27
N PRO A 193 9.19 -11.13 -12.04
CA PRO A 193 8.47 -11.72 -13.17
C PRO A 193 7.27 -12.53 -12.70
N VAL A 194 6.24 -12.60 -13.54
CA VAL A 194 5.08 -13.47 -13.31
C VAL A 194 5.55 -14.92 -13.39
N PRO A 195 5.28 -15.78 -12.37
CA PRO A 195 5.65 -17.19 -12.43
C PRO A 195 4.99 -17.92 -13.61
N GLU A 196 5.67 -18.96 -14.11
CA GLU A 196 5.16 -19.77 -15.20
C GLU A 196 3.77 -20.36 -14.88
N GLY A 197 2.84 -20.22 -15.80
CA GLY A 197 1.46 -20.70 -15.66
C GLY A 197 0.53 -19.78 -14.86
N MET A 198 1.03 -18.65 -14.35
CA MET A 198 0.19 -17.61 -13.72
C MET A 198 -0.04 -16.43 -14.66
N GLU A 199 -1.07 -15.64 -14.38
CA GLU A 199 -1.37 -14.42 -15.12
C GLU A 199 -1.66 -13.25 -14.17
N ALA A 200 -1.21 -12.06 -14.54
CA ALA A 200 -1.54 -10.86 -13.81
C ALA A 200 -2.92 -10.32 -14.23
N VAL A 201 -3.78 -10.04 -13.26
CA VAL A 201 -5.13 -9.51 -13.48
C VAL A 201 -5.27 -8.10 -12.94
N HIS A 202 -6.12 -7.27 -13.57
CA HIS A 202 -6.43 -5.94 -13.08
C HIS A 202 -7.47 -5.98 -11.96
N CYS A 203 -7.29 -5.13 -10.96
CA CYS A 203 -8.26 -4.87 -9.89
C CYS A 203 -9.01 -3.57 -10.22
N GLU A 204 -10.22 -3.69 -10.81
CA GLU A 204 -11.11 -2.55 -10.99
C GLU A 204 -11.84 -2.23 -9.69
N MET A 205 -11.82 -0.96 -9.29
CA MET A 205 -12.39 -0.49 -8.03
C MET A 205 -13.11 0.85 -8.21
N LYS A 206 -14.03 1.14 -7.30
CA LYS A 206 -14.64 2.44 -7.14
C LYS A 206 -14.01 3.19 -5.96
N ALA A 207 -14.12 4.51 -5.97
CA ALA A 207 -13.72 5.32 -4.81
C ALA A 207 -14.42 4.82 -3.54
N GLY A 208 -13.65 4.52 -2.49
CA GLY A 208 -14.13 3.93 -1.24
C GLY A 208 -13.98 2.41 -1.12
N ASP A 209 -13.67 1.69 -2.22
CA ASP A 209 -13.31 0.28 -2.16
C ASP A 209 -11.92 0.09 -1.52
N VAL A 210 -11.72 -1.01 -0.82
CA VAL A 210 -10.42 -1.37 -0.24
C VAL A 210 -9.97 -2.73 -0.77
N LEU A 211 -8.78 -2.77 -1.37
CA LEU A 211 -8.08 -3.98 -1.75
C LEU A 211 -7.17 -4.39 -0.60
N PHE A 212 -7.43 -5.57 -0.04
CA PHE A 212 -6.54 -6.24 0.91
C PHE A 212 -5.69 -7.24 0.16
N PHE A 213 -4.39 -7.26 0.41
CA PHE A 213 -3.52 -8.25 -0.21
C PHE A 213 -2.34 -8.65 0.68
N ASN A 214 -1.93 -9.89 0.51
CA ASN A 214 -0.79 -10.50 1.20
C ASN A 214 0.52 -9.88 0.72
N GLY A 215 1.42 -9.54 1.61
CA GLY A 215 2.69 -8.91 1.27
C GLY A 215 3.65 -9.76 0.43
N SER A 216 3.39 -11.06 0.35
CA SER A 216 4.10 -11.97 -0.56
C SER A 216 3.41 -12.11 -1.93
N LEU A 217 2.22 -11.50 -2.13
CA LEU A 217 1.54 -11.47 -3.42
C LEU A 217 2.35 -10.62 -4.41
N ILE A 218 2.60 -11.14 -5.60
CA ILE A 218 3.18 -10.37 -6.70
C ILE A 218 2.12 -9.39 -7.21
N HIS A 219 2.40 -8.11 -7.10
CA HIS A 219 1.49 -7.05 -7.50
C HIS A 219 2.25 -5.84 -8.02
N GLY A 220 1.52 -4.94 -8.65
CA GLY A 220 2.09 -3.70 -9.19
C GLY A 220 0.99 -2.82 -9.77
N SER A 221 1.35 -1.86 -10.60
CA SER A 221 0.40 -0.97 -11.24
C SER A 221 0.87 -0.53 -12.61
N THR A 222 -0.08 -0.37 -13.54
CA THR A 222 0.21 0.09 -14.90
C THR A 222 0.53 1.60 -14.94
N PRO A 223 1.16 2.09 -16.01
CA PRO A 223 1.18 3.53 -16.30
C PRO A 223 -0.24 4.11 -16.39
N ASN A 224 -0.39 5.36 -15.99
CA ASN A 224 -1.64 6.10 -16.21
C ASN A 224 -1.65 6.68 -17.63
N THR A 225 -2.41 6.05 -18.51
CA THR A 225 -2.54 6.43 -19.92
C THR A 225 -3.78 7.31 -20.20
N SER A 226 -4.55 7.65 -19.16
CA SER A 226 -5.69 8.55 -19.30
C SER A 226 -5.23 9.98 -19.63
N ALA A 227 -6.11 10.76 -20.24
CA ALA A 227 -5.79 12.12 -20.62
C ALA A 227 -5.69 13.10 -19.42
N ASP A 228 -6.52 12.87 -18.37
CA ASP A 228 -6.76 13.85 -17.31
C ASP A 228 -7.09 13.25 -15.94
N ARG A 229 -7.24 11.92 -15.84
CA ARG A 229 -7.61 11.27 -14.57
C ARG A 229 -6.40 10.99 -13.69
N PHE A 230 -6.57 11.20 -12.41
CA PHE A 230 -5.68 10.67 -11.40
C PHE A 230 -6.05 9.24 -11.01
N ARG A 231 -5.12 8.54 -10.38
CA ARG A 231 -5.35 7.32 -9.62
C ARG A 231 -4.69 7.47 -8.26
N ARG A 232 -5.41 8.09 -7.32
CA ARG A 232 -4.93 8.29 -5.95
C ARG A 232 -5.31 7.13 -5.06
N SER A 233 -4.46 6.85 -4.10
CA SER A 233 -4.69 5.79 -3.12
C SER A 233 -4.04 6.12 -1.79
N LEU A 234 -4.70 5.73 -0.71
CA LEU A 234 -4.13 5.71 0.65
C LEU A 234 -3.92 4.26 1.06
N ILE A 235 -2.70 3.93 1.44
CA ILE A 235 -2.29 2.56 1.73
C ILE A 235 -1.81 2.48 3.17
N ALA A 236 -2.18 1.40 3.86
CA ALA A 236 -1.64 1.04 5.15
C ALA A 236 -1.12 -0.40 5.12
N HIS A 237 0.03 -0.64 5.75
CA HIS A 237 0.59 -1.97 5.94
C HIS A 237 0.50 -2.39 7.38
N TYR A 238 0.20 -3.68 7.56
CA TYR A 238 0.02 -4.31 8.85
C TYR A 238 0.85 -5.59 8.93
N VAL A 239 1.27 -5.91 10.13
CA VAL A 239 1.99 -7.16 10.43
C VAL A 239 1.26 -7.90 11.54
N PRO A 240 1.40 -9.24 11.62
CA PRO A 240 0.89 -10.01 12.75
C PRO A 240 1.50 -9.56 14.08
N ARG A 241 0.73 -9.56 15.15
CA ARG A 241 1.18 -9.17 16.51
C ARG A 241 2.37 -9.98 17.02
N HIS A 242 2.48 -11.23 16.60
CA HIS A 242 3.59 -12.12 16.99
C HIS A 242 4.87 -11.93 16.15
N SER A 243 4.88 -11.02 15.19
CA SER A 243 6.06 -10.72 14.38
C SER A 243 7.23 -10.29 15.26
N GLN A 244 8.40 -10.86 15.00
CA GLN A 244 9.62 -10.67 15.80
C GLN A 244 10.64 -9.78 15.08
N GLU A 245 10.59 -9.78 13.74
CA GLU A 245 11.51 -8.99 12.91
C GLU A 245 10.72 -8.14 11.90
N LEU A 246 11.20 -6.92 11.69
CA LEU A 246 10.70 -5.96 10.71
C LEU A 246 11.86 -5.13 10.17
N SER A 247 11.83 -4.73 8.92
CA SER A 247 12.85 -3.86 8.35
C SER A 247 12.97 -2.54 9.14
N PRO A 248 14.19 -2.01 9.37
CA PRO A 248 14.43 -0.82 10.20
C PRO A 248 13.79 0.47 9.67
N TRP A 249 13.27 0.47 8.46
CA TRP A 249 12.54 1.58 7.86
C TRP A 249 11.13 1.78 8.41
N TYR A 250 10.53 0.74 9.02
CA TYR A 250 9.17 0.73 9.54
C TYR A 250 9.20 0.89 11.06
N ARG A 251 9.21 2.15 11.50
CA ARG A 251 9.37 2.52 12.90
C ARG A 251 8.04 2.77 13.58
N SER A 252 8.02 2.55 14.89
CA SER A 252 6.87 2.82 15.76
C SER A 252 5.59 2.11 15.30
N PRO A 253 5.61 0.77 15.16
CA PRO A 253 4.40 -0.01 14.91
C PRO A 253 3.32 0.27 15.96
N LEU A 254 2.05 0.33 15.53
CA LEU A 254 0.91 0.71 16.36
C LEU A 254 -0.13 -0.39 16.39
N THR A 255 -0.60 -0.74 17.58
CA THR A 255 -1.85 -1.48 17.76
C THR A 255 -3.06 -0.59 17.44
N PHE A 256 -4.26 -1.16 17.25
CA PHE A 256 -5.45 -0.38 16.91
C PHE A 256 -5.92 0.55 18.03
N ASP A 257 -5.55 0.30 19.28
CA ASP A 257 -5.72 1.24 20.40
C ASP A 257 -4.64 2.33 20.46
N GLY A 258 -3.73 2.35 19.50
CA GLY A 258 -2.70 3.38 19.31
C GLY A 258 -1.46 3.24 20.19
N VAL A 259 -1.26 2.08 20.80
CA VAL A 259 -0.07 1.76 21.60
C VAL A 259 1.09 1.37 20.68
N VAL A 260 2.28 1.93 20.92
CA VAL A 260 3.49 1.58 20.20
C VAL A 260 3.97 0.19 20.64
N VAL A 261 4.29 -0.65 19.66
CA VAL A 261 4.85 -1.98 19.85
C VAL A 261 6.31 -1.99 19.41
N GLU A 262 7.15 -2.66 20.16
CA GLU A 262 8.54 -2.91 19.75
C GLU A 262 8.62 -4.22 18.95
N ILE A 263 9.17 -4.15 17.74
CA ILE A 263 9.52 -5.29 16.91
C ILE A 263 11.01 -5.13 16.58
N ALA A 264 11.78 -6.20 16.72
CA ALA A 264 13.22 -6.15 16.47
C ALA A 264 13.53 -5.85 15.00
N GLU A 265 14.63 -5.18 14.74
CA GLU A 265 15.10 -4.93 13.38
C GLU A 265 15.54 -6.22 12.71
N ALA A 266 15.07 -6.45 11.49
CA ALA A 266 15.47 -7.59 10.68
C ALA A 266 16.95 -7.46 10.29
N THR A 267 17.80 -8.37 10.77
CA THR A 267 19.25 -8.35 10.58
C THR A 267 19.75 -9.31 9.50
N GLY A 268 18.93 -10.27 9.09
CA GLY A 268 19.30 -11.25 8.06
C GLY A 268 19.27 -10.68 6.64
N GLY A 269 19.99 -11.28 5.71
CA GLY A 269 19.86 -11.01 4.28
C GLY A 269 18.45 -11.30 3.78
N GLY A 270 17.97 -10.52 2.82
CA GLY A 270 16.76 -10.83 2.08
C GLY A 270 16.96 -12.03 1.14
N PRO A 271 15.97 -12.38 0.29
CA PRO A 271 16.03 -13.52 -0.63
C PRO A 271 17.21 -13.46 -1.59
N CYS A 272 17.80 -12.28 -1.81
CA CYS A 272 19.01 -12.10 -2.64
C CYS A 272 20.33 -12.38 -1.92
N GLY A 273 20.32 -12.80 -0.66
CA GLY A 273 21.53 -13.06 0.11
C GLY A 273 22.35 -11.79 0.45
N ALA A 274 21.92 -10.62 0.04
CA ALA A 274 22.59 -9.36 0.33
C ALA A 274 22.27 -8.89 1.76
N ALA A 275 23.28 -8.39 2.47
CA ALA A 275 23.04 -7.62 3.69
C ALA A 275 22.28 -6.36 3.30
N SER A 276 21.04 -6.26 3.73
CA SER A 276 20.04 -5.29 3.24
C SER A 276 20.18 -3.87 3.81
N ALA A 277 21.35 -3.45 4.21
CA ALA A 277 21.59 -2.07 4.64
C ALA A 277 21.30 -1.01 3.56
N ALA A 278 21.11 -1.43 2.31
CA ALA A 278 20.93 -0.56 1.16
C ALA A 278 19.47 -0.50 0.62
N MET A 279 18.54 -1.30 1.17
CA MET A 279 17.16 -1.27 0.67
C MET A 279 16.36 -0.23 1.46
N GLY A 280 16.00 0.86 0.76
CA GLY A 280 15.13 1.89 1.27
C GLY A 280 13.69 1.39 1.49
N PRO A 281 12.82 2.21 2.09
CA PRO A 281 11.40 1.89 2.21
C PRO A 281 10.80 1.77 0.81
N HIS A 282 9.89 0.84 0.71
CA HIS A 282 9.14 0.55 -0.51
C HIS A 282 8.30 1.75 -0.94
#